data_c8ec1546e3c8a6e11219963d92d1e475
#
_entry.id   c8ec1546e3c8a6e11219963d92d1e475
#
_cell.length_a   1.000
_cell.length_b   1.000
_cell.length_c   1.000
_cell.angle_alpha   90.00
_cell.angle_beta   90.00
_cell.angle_gamma   90.00
#
_symmetry.space_group_name_H-M   'P 1'
#
loop_
_entity.id
_entity.type
_entity.pdbx_description
1 polymer ?
#
loop_
_entity_poly.entity_id
_entity_poly.type
_entity_poly.pdbx_seq_one_letter_code
_entity_poly.pdbx_strand_id
1 'polypeptide(L)'
;MRERRRDYELLFIIPPIRIGDEEIHNAIERVSQAITNLGGVMTAINHAPPWGRRKFAYPIRAYVEGEASRRVFTEGYYVLMNFQMATDRVAELERLLKLNDSVLRYLLTLVETRGAARSTVAPVESFDGAEPEDEDFEEDEEELDVEDVEAGDEDDED
;
A
#
# COMPACT_ATOMS: atom_id res chain seq x y z
N MET A 1 -6.66 -35.87 11.76
CA MET A 1 -6.31 -35.15 10.52
C MET A 1 -5.24 -34.11 10.85
N ARG A 2 -4.10 -34.08 10.15
CA ARG A 2 -3.09 -33.03 10.36
C ARG A 2 -3.62 -31.74 9.76
N GLU A 3 -3.86 -30.72 10.57
CA GLU A 3 -4.14 -29.38 10.10
C GLU A 3 -2.99 -28.91 9.20
N ARG A 4 -3.31 -28.60 7.95
CA ARG A 4 -2.32 -28.11 7.00
C ARG A 4 -2.14 -26.61 7.20
N ARG A 5 -1.14 -26.22 7.99
CA ARG A 5 -0.73 -24.83 8.17
C ARG A 5 0.07 -24.35 6.97
N ARG A 6 -0.17 -23.12 6.56
CA ARG A 6 0.54 -22.45 5.47
C ARG A 6 0.89 -21.03 5.86
N ASP A 7 1.83 -20.47 5.14
CA ASP A 7 2.27 -19.09 5.29
C ASP A 7 1.37 -18.19 4.43
N TYR A 8 0.88 -17.12 5.04
CA TYR A 8 0.03 -16.12 4.40
C TYR A 8 0.61 -14.74 4.58
N GLU A 9 0.32 -13.89 3.61
CA GLU A 9 0.62 -12.47 3.62
C GLU A 9 -0.69 -11.70 3.50
N LEU A 10 -0.93 -10.79 4.43
CA LEU A 10 -2.09 -9.91 4.46
C LEU A 10 -1.63 -8.47 4.32
N LEU A 11 -1.96 -7.86 3.19
CA LEU A 11 -1.85 -6.42 3.00
C LEU A 11 -3.22 -5.79 3.22
N PHE A 12 -3.33 -4.84 4.13
CA PHE A 12 -4.57 -4.12 4.35
C PHE A 12 -4.35 -2.62 4.50
N ILE A 13 -5.43 -1.86 4.31
CA ILE A 13 -5.43 -0.41 4.32
C ILE A 13 -6.36 0.07 5.43
N ILE A 14 -5.82 0.91 6.31
CA ILE A 14 -6.56 1.61 7.35
C ILE A 14 -7.01 2.96 6.78
N PRO A 15 -8.32 3.32 6.84
CA PRO A 15 -8.80 4.62 6.37
C PRO A 15 -8.29 5.75 7.26
N PRO A 16 -7.93 6.91 6.70
CA PRO A 16 -7.43 8.05 7.47
C PRO A 16 -8.58 8.88 8.07
N ILE A 17 -9.47 8.25 8.81
CA ILE A 17 -10.65 8.89 9.41
C ILE A 17 -10.28 9.67 10.65
N ARG A 18 -9.38 9.10 11.43
CA ARG A 18 -8.83 9.65 12.66
C ARG A 18 -7.33 9.44 12.60
N ILE A 19 -6.58 10.53 12.56
CA ILE A 19 -5.14 10.50 12.26
C ILE A 19 -4.39 10.54 13.60
N GLY A 20 -4.56 9.50 14.43
CA GLY A 20 -3.75 9.29 15.62
C GLY A 20 -2.95 8.00 15.48
N ASP A 21 -1.71 8.02 15.92
CA ASP A 21 -0.88 6.80 15.95
C ASP A 21 -1.53 5.69 16.79
N GLU A 22 -2.30 6.07 17.81
CA GLU A 22 -3.05 5.15 18.66
C GLU A 22 -4.14 4.38 17.88
N GLU A 23 -4.82 5.05 16.97
CA GLU A 23 -5.90 4.43 16.19
C GLU A 23 -5.37 3.46 15.13
N ILE A 24 -4.21 3.80 14.54
CA ILE A 24 -3.49 2.90 13.64
C ILE A 24 -3.05 1.67 14.43
N HIS A 25 -2.49 1.86 15.61
CA HIS A 25 -2.07 0.78 16.49
C HIS A 25 -3.24 -0.12 16.89
N ASN A 26 -4.35 0.46 17.29
CA ASN A 26 -5.57 -0.27 17.65
C ASN A 26 -6.14 -1.07 16.46
N ALA A 27 -6.11 -0.52 15.25
CA ALA A 27 -6.55 -1.24 14.06
C ALA A 27 -5.64 -2.44 13.73
N ILE A 28 -4.32 -2.25 13.84
CA ILE A 28 -3.32 -3.31 13.68
C ILE A 28 -3.54 -4.41 14.72
N GLU A 29 -3.75 -4.03 15.98
CA GLU A 29 -3.97 -4.97 17.08
C GLU A 29 -5.26 -5.77 16.89
N ARG A 30 -6.38 -5.15 16.49
CA ARG A 30 -7.63 -5.85 16.18
C ARG A 30 -7.48 -6.92 15.13
N VAL A 31 -6.76 -6.60 14.04
CA VAL A 31 -6.49 -7.57 12.96
C VAL A 31 -5.58 -8.69 13.46
N SER A 32 -4.54 -8.35 14.22
CA SER A 32 -3.62 -9.32 14.83
C SER A 32 -4.34 -10.26 15.78
N GLN A 33 -5.23 -9.74 16.62
CA GLN A 33 -6.06 -10.53 17.54
C GLN A 33 -7.03 -11.45 16.78
N ALA A 34 -7.64 -10.99 15.69
CA ALA A 34 -8.50 -11.82 14.86
C ALA A 34 -7.73 -13.02 14.28
N ILE A 35 -6.51 -12.82 13.80
CA ILE A 35 -5.63 -13.88 13.30
C ILE A 35 -5.29 -14.86 14.43
N THR A 36 -4.89 -14.36 15.60
CA THR A 36 -4.49 -15.18 16.75
C THR A 36 -5.67 -15.97 17.30
N ASN A 37 -6.87 -15.38 17.41
CA ASN A 37 -8.08 -16.05 17.88
C ASN A 37 -8.49 -17.22 16.97
N LEU A 38 -8.18 -17.16 15.69
CA LEU A 38 -8.39 -18.24 14.72
C LEU A 38 -7.24 -19.28 14.72
N GLY A 39 -6.33 -19.18 15.68
CA GLY A 39 -5.19 -20.09 15.81
C GLY A 39 -4.04 -19.77 14.86
N GLY A 40 -4.02 -18.59 14.26
CA GLY A 40 -2.88 -18.11 13.48
C GLY A 40 -1.70 -17.70 14.36
N VAL A 41 -0.52 -17.79 13.81
CA VAL A 41 0.74 -17.38 14.45
C VAL A 41 1.34 -16.24 13.65
N MET A 42 1.43 -15.05 14.24
CA MET A 42 2.06 -13.89 13.61
C MET A 42 3.55 -14.12 13.44
N THR A 43 4.06 -13.82 12.25
CA THR A 43 5.49 -13.93 11.94
C THR A 43 6.14 -12.56 11.83
N ALA A 44 5.46 -11.62 11.15
CA ALA A 44 5.95 -10.25 11.01
C ALA A 44 4.80 -9.27 10.80
N ILE A 45 5.01 -8.02 11.26
CA ILE A 45 4.14 -6.88 10.98
C ILE A 45 5.02 -5.75 10.47
N ASN A 46 4.71 -5.23 9.30
CA ASN A 46 5.48 -4.16 8.69
C ASN A 46 4.55 -3.01 8.25
N HIS A 47 4.79 -1.83 8.81
CA HIS A 47 4.13 -0.58 8.46
C HIS A 47 5.13 0.57 8.24
N ALA A 48 6.43 0.26 8.29
CA ALA A 48 7.49 1.19 7.92
C ALA A 48 7.60 1.34 6.39
N PRO A 49 8.21 2.40 5.88
CA PRO A 49 8.41 2.55 4.44
C PRO A 49 9.00 1.29 3.79
N PRO A 50 8.48 0.87 2.60
CA PRO A 50 7.57 1.57 1.67
C PRO A 50 6.08 1.51 2.02
N TRP A 51 5.70 0.87 3.13
CA TRP A 51 4.34 0.82 3.66
C TRP A 51 3.99 2.13 4.42
N GLY A 52 2.95 2.12 5.21
CA GLY A 52 2.50 3.30 5.95
C GLY A 52 1.57 4.19 5.12
N ARG A 53 1.58 5.49 5.37
CA ARG A 53 0.67 6.44 4.71
C ARG A 53 1.03 6.66 3.25
N ARG A 54 0.09 6.35 2.33
CA ARG A 54 0.27 6.48 0.89
C ARG A 54 -0.99 6.96 0.21
N LYS A 55 -0.81 7.71 -0.88
CA LYS A 55 -1.89 8.08 -1.79
C LYS A 55 -2.31 6.86 -2.63
N PHE A 56 -3.60 6.79 -2.91
CA PHE A 56 -4.16 5.76 -3.81
C PHE A 56 -3.98 6.16 -5.28
N ALA A 57 -3.92 5.16 -6.15
CA ALA A 57 -3.95 5.37 -7.59
C ALA A 57 -5.31 5.92 -8.08
N TYR A 58 -6.39 5.62 -7.35
CA TYR A 58 -7.74 6.10 -7.60
C TYR A 58 -8.51 6.27 -6.28
N PRO A 59 -9.53 7.15 -6.22
CA PRO A 59 -10.32 7.34 -5.01
C PRO A 59 -11.13 6.10 -4.63
N ILE A 60 -11.11 5.75 -3.34
CA ILE A 60 -11.88 4.62 -2.80
C ILE A 60 -13.10 5.19 -2.05
N ARG A 61 -14.28 4.67 -2.36
CA ARG A 61 -15.52 5.00 -1.66
C ARG A 61 -15.89 3.90 -0.68
N ALA A 62 -16.02 4.26 0.60
CA ALA A 62 -16.42 3.32 1.64
C ALA A 62 -17.38 3.98 2.64
N TYR A 63 -18.17 3.14 3.33
CA TYR A 63 -18.96 3.59 4.47
C TYR A 63 -18.05 3.75 5.68
N VAL A 64 -18.34 4.75 6.48
CA VAL A 64 -17.69 5.02 7.76
C VAL A 64 -18.72 4.85 8.85
N GLU A 65 -18.34 4.27 9.95
CA GLU A 65 -19.20 4.13 11.13
C GLU A 65 -19.74 5.50 11.56
N GLY A 66 -21.05 5.60 11.72
CA GLY A 66 -21.74 6.83 12.10
C GLY A 66 -22.07 7.78 10.96
N GLU A 67 -21.69 7.49 9.72
CA GLU A 67 -22.04 8.31 8.54
C GLU A 67 -23.13 7.62 7.70
N ALA A 68 -24.13 8.39 7.27
CA ALA A 68 -25.23 7.87 6.42
C ALA A 68 -24.82 7.70 4.95
N SER A 69 -23.70 8.30 4.53
CA SER A 69 -23.22 8.32 3.16
C SER A 69 -21.81 7.74 3.04
N ARG A 70 -21.47 7.29 1.82
CA ARG A 70 -20.10 6.83 1.52
C ARG A 70 -19.14 8.01 1.47
N ARG A 71 -18.06 7.90 2.20
CA ARG A 71 -16.94 8.84 2.15
C ARG A 71 -15.94 8.44 1.04
N VAL A 72 -15.28 9.44 0.47
CA VAL A 72 -14.25 9.26 -0.55
C VAL A 72 -12.88 9.41 0.11
N PHE A 73 -12.03 8.41 -0.07
CA PHE A 73 -10.65 8.40 0.41
C PHE A 73 -9.69 8.45 -0.77
N THR A 74 -8.69 9.32 -0.69
CA THR A 74 -7.62 9.46 -1.70
C THR A 74 -6.28 8.93 -1.21
N GLU A 75 -6.20 8.62 0.09
CA GLU A 75 -5.02 8.06 0.76
C GLU A 75 -5.43 7.11 1.89
N GLY A 76 -4.51 6.31 2.37
CA GLY A 76 -4.70 5.41 3.48
C GLY A 76 -3.38 4.94 4.08
N TYR A 77 -3.47 4.21 5.17
CA TYR A 77 -2.33 3.65 5.87
C TYR A 77 -2.20 2.16 5.55
N TYR A 78 -1.11 1.80 4.89
CA TYR A 78 -0.85 0.43 4.46
C TYR A 78 -0.10 -0.35 5.52
N VAL A 79 -0.58 -1.55 5.81
CA VAL A 79 0.07 -2.49 6.76
C VAL A 79 0.20 -3.84 6.10
N LEU A 80 1.40 -4.42 6.16
CA LEU A 80 1.70 -5.76 5.72
C LEU A 80 1.91 -6.67 6.93
N MET A 81 1.15 -7.76 7.00
CA MET A 81 1.27 -8.79 8.03
C MET A 81 1.61 -10.14 7.40
N ASN A 82 2.57 -10.83 7.98
CA ASN A 82 2.90 -12.21 7.64
C ASN A 82 2.53 -13.13 8.81
N PHE A 83 1.87 -14.23 8.52
CA PHE A 83 1.42 -15.17 9.54
C PHE A 83 1.25 -16.59 9.00
N GLN A 84 1.24 -17.55 9.90
CA GLN A 84 0.92 -18.93 9.60
C GLN A 84 -0.46 -19.28 10.14
N MET A 85 -1.29 -19.92 9.32
CA MET A 85 -2.64 -20.32 9.69
C MET A 85 -3.05 -21.63 9.03
N ALA A 86 -3.99 -22.33 9.67
CA ALA A 86 -4.66 -23.47 9.06
C ALA A 86 -5.53 -23.04 7.89
N THR A 87 -5.46 -23.77 6.78
CA THR A 87 -6.13 -23.39 5.52
C THR A 87 -7.66 -23.31 5.65
N ASP A 88 -8.25 -24.12 6.52
CA ASP A 88 -9.70 -24.15 6.78
C ASP A 88 -10.22 -22.90 7.53
N ARG A 89 -9.31 -22.17 8.21
CA ARG A 89 -9.66 -20.96 8.97
C ARG A 89 -9.59 -19.67 8.14
N VAL A 90 -9.03 -19.74 6.95
CA VAL A 90 -8.82 -18.55 6.09
C VAL A 90 -10.14 -17.88 5.70
N ALA A 91 -11.16 -18.67 5.35
CA ALA A 91 -12.47 -18.13 5.00
C ALA A 91 -13.14 -17.36 6.16
N GLU A 92 -12.93 -17.82 7.40
CA GLU A 92 -13.43 -17.16 8.59
C GLU A 92 -12.68 -15.83 8.85
N LEU A 93 -11.35 -15.82 8.65
CA LEU A 93 -10.56 -14.60 8.72
C LEU A 93 -11.03 -13.57 7.68
N GLU A 94 -11.24 -13.97 6.43
CA GLU A 94 -11.75 -13.05 5.39
C GLU A 94 -13.11 -12.47 5.76
N ARG A 95 -13.99 -13.27 6.36
CA ARG A 95 -15.28 -12.78 6.84
C ARG A 95 -15.11 -11.71 7.93
N LEU A 96 -14.21 -11.93 8.89
CA LEU A 96 -13.92 -10.94 9.95
C LEU A 96 -13.32 -9.66 9.38
N LEU A 97 -12.41 -9.77 8.40
CA LEU A 97 -11.81 -8.60 7.75
C LEU A 97 -12.85 -7.76 6.98
N LYS A 98 -13.83 -8.41 6.32
CA LYS A 98 -14.93 -7.73 5.62
C LYS A 98 -15.89 -6.99 6.56
N LEU A 99 -16.01 -7.45 7.80
CA LEU A 99 -16.87 -6.87 8.83
C LEU A 99 -16.13 -5.85 9.71
N ASN A 100 -14.83 -5.68 9.50
CA ASN A 100 -14.03 -4.78 10.31
C ASN A 100 -14.00 -3.38 9.68
N ASP A 101 -14.66 -2.42 10.33
CA ASP A 101 -14.74 -1.01 9.87
C ASP A 101 -13.38 -0.30 9.87
N SER A 102 -12.40 -0.84 10.60
CA SER A 102 -11.02 -0.32 10.58
C SER A 102 -10.22 -0.74 9.34
N VAL A 103 -10.79 -1.59 8.47
CA VAL A 103 -10.15 -2.09 7.26
C VAL A 103 -10.88 -1.57 6.03
N LEU A 104 -10.27 -0.63 5.30
CA LEU A 104 -10.84 -0.08 4.08
C LEU A 104 -10.83 -1.08 2.93
N ARG A 105 -9.69 -1.76 2.75
CA ARG A 105 -9.48 -2.86 1.80
C ARG A 105 -8.39 -3.79 2.29
N TYR A 106 -8.41 -5.02 1.82
CA TYR A 106 -7.36 -5.99 2.10
C TYR A 106 -7.07 -6.87 0.88
N LEU A 107 -5.89 -7.44 0.87
CA LEU A 107 -5.43 -8.48 -0.03
C LEU A 107 -4.76 -9.57 0.80
N LEU A 108 -5.30 -10.78 0.73
CA LEU A 108 -4.74 -11.95 1.40
C LEU A 108 -4.16 -12.90 0.37
N THR A 109 -2.89 -13.21 0.49
CA THR A 109 -2.15 -14.08 -0.43
C THR A 109 -1.52 -15.25 0.30
N LEU A 110 -1.49 -16.40 -0.37
CA LEU A 110 -0.75 -17.57 0.06
C LEU A 110 0.72 -17.38 -0.34
N VAL A 111 1.62 -17.44 0.64
CA VAL A 111 3.05 -17.45 0.36
C VAL A 111 3.46 -18.88 0.02
N GLU A 112 3.72 -19.13 -1.25
CA GLU A 112 4.33 -20.40 -1.64
C GLU A 112 5.81 -20.34 -1.24
N THR A 113 6.17 -21.02 -0.16
CA THR A 113 7.55 -21.41 0.08
C THR A 113 7.94 -22.40 -1.00
N ARG A 114 8.31 -21.92 -2.18
CA ARG A 114 9.13 -22.71 -3.09
C ARG A 114 10.30 -23.16 -2.24
N GLY A 115 10.32 -24.46 -1.97
CA GLY A 115 11.36 -25.09 -1.15
C GLY A 115 12.69 -24.47 -1.53
N ALA A 116 13.48 -24.10 -0.54
CA ALA A 116 14.71 -23.35 -0.63
C ALA A 116 15.58 -23.77 -1.82
N ALA A 117 15.16 -23.37 -3.02
CA ALA A 117 16.05 -23.27 -4.15
C ALA A 117 16.96 -22.11 -3.78
N ARG A 118 18.13 -22.48 -3.24
CA ARG A 118 19.28 -21.61 -3.11
C ARG A 118 19.21 -20.54 -4.18
N SER A 119 18.92 -19.30 -3.79
CA SER A 119 19.39 -18.16 -4.52
C SER A 119 20.92 -18.20 -4.40
N THR A 120 21.55 -19.04 -5.22
CA THR A 120 22.90 -18.78 -5.66
C THR A 120 22.75 -17.51 -6.49
N VAL A 121 22.89 -16.37 -5.83
CA VAL A 121 23.36 -15.16 -6.48
C VAL A 121 24.69 -15.59 -7.10
N ALA A 122 24.67 -15.89 -8.40
CA ALA A 122 25.89 -15.99 -9.15
C ALA A 122 26.65 -14.69 -8.91
N PRO A 123 27.96 -14.74 -8.60
CA PRO A 123 28.73 -13.52 -8.52
C PRO A 123 28.57 -12.83 -9.87
N VAL A 124 28.11 -11.59 -9.86
CA VAL A 124 28.14 -10.72 -11.03
C VAL A 124 29.61 -10.58 -11.33
N GLU A 125 30.08 -11.27 -12.37
CA GLU A 125 31.42 -11.01 -12.92
C GLU A 125 31.43 -9.52 -13.24
N SER A 126 32.32 -8.81 -12.60
CA SER A 126 32.63 -7.42 -12.85
C SER A 126 32.93 -7.26 -14.34
N PHE A 127 32.00 -6.62 -15.04
CA PHE A 127 32.22 -6.17 -16.42
C PHE A 127 33.19 -5.00 -16.33
N ASP A 128 34.48 -5.35 -16.51
CA ASP A 128 35.55 -4.40 -16.59
C ASP A 128 35.60 -3.87 -18.03
N GLY A 129 35.51 -2.57 -18.19
CA GLY A 129 35.95 -1.84 -19.34
C GLY A 129 34.97 -1.65 -20.50
N ALA A 130 34.16 -0.60 -20.44
CA ALA A 130 33.88 0.25 -21.59
C ALA A 130 33.70 1.68 -21.09
N GLU A 131 34.62 2.53 -21.42
CA GLU A 131 34.55 3.98 -21.28
C GLU A 131 33.36 4.47 -22.12
N PRO A 132 32.47 5.34 -21.58
CA PRO A 132 31.48 6.01 -22.42
C PRO A 132 32.19 7.09 -23.26
N GLU A 133 32.08 6.96 -24.58
CA GLU A 133 32.42 8.02 -25.52
C GLU A 133 31.46 9.19 -25.23
N ASP A 134 32.07 10.38 -25.09
CA ASP A 134 31.40 11.66 -24.93
C ASP A 134 30.54 11.94 -26.18
N GLU A 135 29.24 11.77 -26.11
CA GLU A 135 28.33 12.36 -27.08
C GLU A 135 27.95 13.75 -26.60
N ASP A 136 28.52 14.75 -27.25
CA ASP A 136 28.16 16.16 -27.20
C ASP A 136 26.65 16.32 -27.46
N PHE A 137 25.92 16.64 -26.43
CA PHE A 137 24.53 17.05 -26.56
C PHE A 137 24.51 18.58 -26.70
N GLU A 138 24.37 19.04 -27.93
CA GLU A 138 24.13 20.45 -28.26
C GLU A 138 22.79 20.86 -27.68
N GLU A 139 22.81 21.82 -26.73
CA GLU A 139 21.64 22.51 -26.20
C GLU A 139 21.09 23.47 -27.28
N ASP A 140 20.00 23.08 -27.92
CA ASP A 140 19.17 24.02 -28.71
C ASP A 140 18.30 24.84 -27.72
N GLU A 141 18.78 26.06 -27.46
CA GLU A 141 17.98 27.08 -26.79
C GLU A 141 16.92 27.61 -27.77
N GLU A 142 15.68 27.09 -27.69
CA GLU A 142 14.53 27.78 -28.28
C GLU A 142 14.00 28.84 -27.31
N GLU A 143 14.35 30.11 -27.66
CA GLU A 143 13.75 31.32 -27.12
C GLU A 143 12.25 31.31 -27.42
N LEU A 144 11.40 31.15 -26.39
CA LEU A 144 9.97 31.43 -26.50
C LEU A 144 9.72 32.93 -26.23
N ASP A 145 9.49 33.66 -27.31
CA ASP A 145 8.96 35.01 -27.30
C ASP A 145 7.62 35.07 -26.54
N VAL A 146 7.62 35.79 -25.44
CA VAL A 146 6.41 36.10 -24.66
C VAL A 146 5.85 37.41 -25.23
N GLU A 147 4.88 37.33 -26.14
CA GLU A 147 4.09 38.48 -26.53
C GLU A 147 3.22 38.97 -25.39
N ASP A 148 3.50 40.21 -25.04
CA ASP A 148 2.78 41.14 -24.20
C ASP A 148 1.30 41.25 -24.65
N VAL A 149 0.35 40.87 -23.81
CA VAL A 149 -1.06 41.18 -24.06
C VAL A 149 -1.49 42.22 -23.05
N GLU A 150 -1.55 43.44 -23.55
CA GLU A 150 -2.02 44.66 -22.89
C GLU A 150 -3.41 44.49 -22.26
N ALA A 151 -3.51 45.14 -21.11
CA ALA A 151 -4.71 45.41 -20.36
C ALA A 151 -5.74 46.21 -21.20
N GLY A 152 -6.95 45.69 -21.24
CA GLY A 152 -8.14 46.44 -21.63
C GLY A 152 -8.99 46.74 -20.41
N ASP A 153 -8.82 47.93 -19.87
CA ASP A 153 -9.80 48.64 -19.03
C ASP A 153 -11.02 48.96 -19.90
N GLU A 154 -12.20 48.55 -19.48
CA GLU A 154 -13.44 49.26 -19.82
C GLU A 154 -14.42 49.19 -18.65
N ASP A 155 -14.50 50.33 -17.96
CA ASP A 155 -15.65 50.81 -17.21
C ASP A 155 -16.93 50.72 -18.06
N ASP A 156 -18.04 50.27 -17.49
CA ASP A 156 -19.33 50.89 -17.73
C ASP A 156 -20.31 50.65 -16.56
N GLU A 157 -20.73 51.80 -16.04
CA GLU A 157 -21.87 52.04 -15.16
C GLU A 157 -23.21 51.65 -15.86
N ASP A 158 -24.14 50.98 -15.14
CA ASP A 158 -25.51 51.46 -14.90
C ASP A 158 -26.28 50.51 -13.94
#